data_a9f324e10794431aac6f12f613272ebb
#
_entry.id   a9f324e10794431aac6f12f613272ebb
#
_cell.length_a   1.000
_cell.length_b   1.000
_cell.length_c   1.000
_cell.angle_alpha   90.00
_cell.angle_beta   90.00
_cell.angle_gamma   90.00
#
_symmetry.space_group_name_H-M   'P 1'
#
loop_
_entity.id
_entity.type
_entity.pdbx_description
1 polymer ?
#
loop_
_entity_poly.entity_id
_entity_poly.type
_entity_poly.pdbx_seq_one_letter_code
_entity_poly.pdbx_strand_id
1 'polypeptide(L)'
;LDVPVYCHPDEVPFALSPKSVCDYMDISLVEVTPVRMLYPLLLRYWDGGPVEIAGTVSEGDAVAGFRVVHFPGHAPGLIGLWRESDGVAIVSDTIYVVDSARLKELPEGEASVPHPAFAWDHQMAKESVRKLAALKPKTVMSGHGEPLRGEDLGPALEAAAEKY
;
A
#
# COMPACT_ATOMS: atom_id res chain seq x y z
N LEU A 1 13.09 3.18 18.86
CA LEU A 1 13.96 2.14 18.32
C LEU A 1 15.04 2.83 17.51
N ASP A 2 16.30 2.61 17.86
CA ASP A 2 17.45 3.15 17.13
C ASP A 2 17.83 2.15 16.02
N VAL A 3 17.01 2.14 14.95
CA VAL A 3 17.20 1.28 13.79
C VAL A 3 17.23 2.14 12.52
N PRO A 4 18.11 1.82 11.52
CA PRO A 4 18.16 2.56 10.28
C PRO A 4 16.87 2.35 9.48
N VAL A 5 16.31 3.45 8.95
CA VAL A 5 15.12 3.44 8.11
C VAL A 5 15.51 3.60 6.65
N TYR A 6 14.94 2.77 5.79
CA TYR A 6 15.14 2.83 4.34
C TYR A 6 13.80 3.00 3.64
N CYS A 7 13.75 3.77 2.57
CA CYS A 7 12.58 3.92 1.73
C CYS A 7 12.96 3.99 0.25
N HIS A 8 11.96 4.01 -0.63
CA HIS A 8 12.20 4.32 -2.04
C HIS A 8 12.64 5.79 -2.20
N PRO A 9 13.48 6.15 -3.18
CA PRO A 9 13.89 7.54 -3.41
C PRO A 9 12.71 8.52 -3.49
N ASP A 10 11.61 8.11 -4.12
CA ASP A 10 10.41 8.94 -4.29
C ASP A 10 9.65 9.19 -2.99
N GLU A 11 9.92 8.41 -1.91
CA GLU A 11 9.32 8.62 -0.58
C GLU A 11 10.15 9.55 0.32
N VAL A 12 11.41 9.81 -0.01
CA VAL A 12 12.26 10.67 0.83
C VAL A 12 11.64 12.04 1.12
N PRO A 13 11.05 12.78 0.15
CA PRO A 13 10.40 14.05 0.43
C PRO A 13 9.23 13.94 1.41
N PHE A 14 8.46 12.83 1.34
CA PHE A 14 7.32 12.58 2.21
C PHE A 14 7.75 12.18 3.63
N ALA A 15 8.79 11.36 3.76
CA ALA A 15 9.36 10.98 5.05
C ALA A 15 9.93 12.17 5.82
N LEU A 16 10.45 13.18 5.13
CA LEU A 16 10.99 14.41 5.72
C LEU A 16 9.92 15.47 6.00
N SER A 17 8.77 15.40 5.34
CA SER A 17 7.67 16.37 5.49
C SER A 17 6.31 15.68 5.41
N PRO A 18 5.80 15.15 6.54
CA PRO A 18 4.54 14.39 6.58
C PRO A 18 3.33 15.16 6.05
N LYS A 19 3.37 16.49 6.00
CA LYS A 19 2.30 17.30 5.42
C LYS A 19 2.06 17.03 3.94
N SER A 20 3.06 16.56 3.21
CA SER A 20 2.95 16.24 1.78
C SER A 20 2.11 14.98 1.51
N VAL A 21 1.95 14.08 2.49
CA VAL A 21 1.09 12.90 2.37
C VAL A 21 -0.38 13.29 2.17
N CYS A 22 -0.83 14.40 2.76
CA CYS A 22 -2.19 14.88 2.62
C CYS A 22 -2.49 15.49 1.25
N ASP A 23 -1.47 15.87 0.49
CA ASP A 23 -1.62 16.62 -0.75
C ASP A 23 -2.19 15.76 -1.90
N TYR A 24 -2.10 14.43 -1.79
CA TYR A 24 -2.65 13.50 -2.79
C TYR A 24 -3.88 12.72 -2.32
N MET A 25 -4.36 12.95 -1.09
CA MET A 25 -5.58 12.31 -0.59
C MET A 25 -6.80 13.17 -0.89
N ASP A 26 -7.76 12.63 -1.65
CA ASP A 26 -9.05 13.29 -1.86
C ASP A 26 -10.12 12.75 -0.91
N ILE A 27 -10.14 13.31 0.28
CA ILE A 27 -11.08 12.93 1.35
C ILE A 27 -12.55 13.18 0.96
N SER A 28 -12.82 14.02 -0.03
CA SER A 28 -14.18 14.29 -0.50
C SER A 28 -14.85 13.04 -1.09
N LEU A 29 -14.04 12.09 -1.57
CA LEU A 29 -14.47 10.81 -2.13
C LEU A 29 -14.84 9.75 -1.07
N VAL A 30 -14.55 9.99 0.21
CA VAL A 30 -14.90 9.04 1.29
C VAL A 30 -16.41 9.05 1.52
N GLU A 31 -17.06 7.89 1.40
CA GLU A 31 -18.52 7.76 1.49
C GLU A 31 -19.04 7.93 2.93
N VAL A 32 -18.23 7.60 3.94
CA VAL A 32 -18.63 7.67 5.35
C VAL A 32 -18.52 9.09 5.87
N THR A 33 -19.65 9.80 5.95
CA THR A 33 -19.73 11.23 6.30
C THR A 33 -19.02 11.60 7.62
N PRO A 34 -19.17 10.87 8.74
CA PRO A 34 -18.46 11.20 9.98
C PRO A 34 -16.93 11.12 9.81
N VAL A 35 -16.44 10.12 9.08
CA VAL A 35 -15.00 9.94 8.81
C VAL A 35 -14.51 11.10 7.96
N ARG A 36 -15.22 11.43 6.87
CA ARG A 36 -14.88 12.56 6.01
C ARG A 36 -14.78 13.89 6.77
N MET A 37 -15.65 14.12 7.75
CA MET A 37 -15.63 15.35 8.55
C MET A 37 -14.50 15.38 9.58
N LEU A 38 -14.14 14.23 10.15
CA LEU A 38 -13.12 14.12 11.21
C LEU A 38 -11.71 13.88 10.66
N TYR A 39 -11.58 13.40 9.43
CA TYR A 39 -10.30 12.98 8.86
C TYR A 39 -9.24 14.10 8.83
N PRO A 40 -9.54 15.36 8.43
CA PRO A 40 -8.56 16.43 8.47
C PRO A 40 -8.03 16.72 9.89
N LEU A 41 -8.87 16.50 10.90
CA LEU A 41 -8.47 16.63 12.30
C LEU A 41 -7.60 15.46 12.74
N LEU A 42 -7.97 14.24 12.37
CA LEU A 42 -7.22 13.02 12.66
C LEU A 42 -5.83 13.04 12.02
N LEU A 43 -5.71 13.44 10.75
CA LEU A 43 -4.42 13.58 10.07
C LEU A 43 -3.46 14.52 10.80
N ARG A 44 -3.97 15.59 11.41
CA ARG A 44 -3.15 16.52 12.20
C ARG A 44 -2.52 15.88 13.44
N TYR A 45 -3.16 14.84 13.99
CA TYR A 45 -2.70 14.13 15.20
C TYR A 45 -1.99 12.82 14.89
N TRP A 46 -2.16 12.28 13.66
CA TRP A 46 -1.50 11.05 13.21
C TRP A 46 -0.14 11.30 12.57
N ASP A 47 0.24 12.55 12.45
CA ASP A 47 1.55 12.90 11.97
C ASP A 47 2.61 12.49 13.00
N GLY A 48 3.37 11.44 12.67
CA GLY A 48 4.47 10.94 13.48
C GLY A 48 5.72 11.83 13.46
N GLY A 49 5.69 12.92 12.70
CA GLY A 49 6.83 13.81 12.47
C GLY A 49 7.83 13.26 11.44
N PRO A 50 8.84 14.05 11.07
CA PRO A 50 9.83 13.65 10.08
C PRO A 50 10.66 12.45 10.57
N VAL A 51 11.00 11.58 9.63
CA VAL A 51 11.83 10.38 9.88
C VAL A 51 13.17 10.56 9.19
N GLU A 52 14.27 10.35 9.92
CA GLU A 52 15.60 10.33 9.33
C GLU A 52 15.78 9.08 8.48
N ILE A 53 16.12 9.26 7.21
CA ILE A 53 16.33 8.18 6.24
C ILE A 53 17.83 7.85 6.16
N ALA A 54 18.19 6.64 6.55
CA ALA A 54 19.56 6.13 6.51
C ALA A 54 20.03 5.80 5.10
N GLY A 55 19.10 5.50 4.19
CA GLY A 55 19.41 5.19 2.79
C GLY A 55 18.16 4.85 1.99
N THR A 56 18.34 4.57 0.71
CA THR A 56 17.25 4.24 -0.20
C THR A 56 17.38 2.83 -0.75
N VAL A 57 16.24 2.24 -1.11
CA VAL A 57 16.14 0.96 -1.80
C VAL A 57 15.22 1.12 -3.01
N SER A 58 15.52 0.37 -4.07
CA SER A 58 14.82 0.45 -5.35
C SER A 58 14.42 -0.94 -5.86
N GLU A 59 13.63 -0.97 -6.91
CA GLU A 59 13.25 -2.20 -7.61
C GLU A 59 14.44 -3.12 -7.87
N GLY A 60 14.35 -4.37 -7.43
CA GLY A 60 15.37 -5.39 -7.62
C GLY A 60 16.39 -5.51 -6.49
N ASP A 61 16.48 -4.54 -5.58
CA ASP A 61 17.36 -4.63 -4.41
C ASP A 61 16.98 -5.80 -3.51
N ALA A 62 17.97 -6.31 -2.77
CA ALA A 62 17.75 -7.41 -1.83
C ALA A 62 17.72 -6.89 -0.39
N VAL A 63 16.66 -7.20 0.34
CA VAL A 63 16.48 -6.84 1.76
C VAL A 63 16.03 -8.08 2.53
N ALA A 64 16.82 -8.52 3.50
CA ALA A 64 16.49 -9.62 4.42
C ALA A 64 15.99 -10.90 3.70
N GLY A 65 16.56 -11.24 2.54
CA GLY A 65 16.18 -12.42 1.76
C GLY A 65 14.96 -12.21 0.86
N PHE A 66 14.41 -10.99 0.81
CA PHE A 66 13.38 -10.58 -0.13
C PHE A 66 13.97 -9.72 -1.24
N ARG A 67 13.31 -9.69 -2.37
CA ARG A 67 13.54 -8.72 -3.45
C ARG A 67 12.57 -7.55 -3.29
N VAL A 68 13.07 -6.34 -3.39
CA VAL A 68 12.25 -5.12 -3.44
C VAL A 68 11.50 -5.08 -4.77
N VAL A 69 10.20 -4.80 -4.71
CA VAL A 69 9.33 -4.56 -5.87
C VAL A 69 8.66 -3.21 -5.69
N HIS A 70 8.75 -2.35 -6.68
CA HIS A 70 8.12 -1.03 -6.67
C HIS A 70 6.65 -1.17 -7.11
N PHE A 71 5.72 -0.69 -6.27
CA PHE A 71 4.28 -0.72 -6.46
C PHE A 71 3.68 0.69 -6.32
N PRO A 72 4.01 1.64 -7.21
CA PRO A 72 3.49 3.00 -7.10
C PRO A 72 1.97 3.04 -7.28
N GLY A 73 1.34 4.06 -6.68
CA GLY A 73 -0.09 4.30 -6.85
C GLY A 73 -0.80 4.75 -5.58
N HIS A 74 -0.73 4.00 -4.47
CA HIS A 74 -1.14 4.52 -3.17
C HIS A 74 -0.21 5.67 -2.74
N ALA A 75 1.08 5.44 -2.87
CA ALA A 75 2.14 6.45 -2.73
C ALA A 75 3.13 6.33 -3.89
N PRO A 76 3.86 7.41 -4.27
CA PRO A 76 4.75 7.38 -5.43
C PRO A 76 5.89 6.38 -5.29
N GLY A 77 6.45 6.22 -4.11
CA GLY A 77 7.54 5.29 -3.82
C GLY A 77 7.13 4.06 -3.03
N LEU A 78 5.87 3.65 -3.08
CA LEU A 78 5.44 2.45 -2.38
C LEU A 78 6.20 1.23 -2.89
N ILE A 79 6.82 0.49 -1.98
CA ILE A 79 7.53 -0.75 -2.26
C ILE A 79 6.89 -1.92 -1.52
N GLY A 80 7.06 -3.11 -2.10
CA GLY A 80 6.81 -4.37 -1.44
C GLY A 80 8.08 -5.22 -1.40
N LEU A 81 8.02 -6.27 -0.61
CA LEU A 81 9.07 -7.26 -0.45
C LEU A 81 8.55 -8.61 -0.97
N TRP A 82 9.19 -9.16 -1.98
CA TRP A 82 8.83 -10.42 -2.63
C TRP A 82 9.86 -11.51 -2.39
N ARG A 83 9.41 -12.67 -1.95
CA ARG A 83 10.25 -13.87 -1.81
C ARG A 83 9.66 -15.02 -2.63
N GLU A 84 10.34 -15.33 -3.74
CA GLU A 84 9.88 -16.32 -4.71
C GLU A 84 9.90 -17.76 -4.15
N SER A 85 10.86 -18.06 -3.28
CA SER A 85 11.07 -19.43 -2.78
C SER A 85 9.85 -20.04 -2.06
N ASP A 86 9.02 -19.21 -1.45
CA ASP A 86 7.81 -19.61 -0.72
C ASP A 86 6.55 -18.82 -1.14
N GLY A 87 6.68 -17.95 -2.12
CA GLY A 87 5.57 -17.18 -2.65
C GLY A 87 5.02 -16.12 -1.67
N VAL A 88 5.86 -15.55 -0.81
CA VAL A 88 5.46 -14.53 0.16
C VAL A 88 5.71 -13.14 -0.39
N ALA A 89 4.66 -12.31 -0.40
CA ALA A 89 4.71 -10.89 -0.72
C ALA A 89 4.22 -10.05 0.47
N ILE A 90 5.05 -9.10 0.94
CA ILE A 90 4.69 -8.08 1.93
C ILE A 90 4.54 -6.79 1.15
N VAL A 91 3.33 -6.27 1.02
CA VAL A 91 3.00 -5.28 -0.01
C VAL A 91 2.42 -3.96 0.52
N SER A 92 2.38 -3.80 1.85
CA SER A 92 1.81 -2.60 2.46
C SER A 92 0.45 -2.26 1.81
N ASP A 93 0.24 -1.04 1.41
CA ASP A 93 -1.02 -0.51 0.88
C ASP A 93 -1.15 -0.61 -0.66
N THR A 94 -0.43 -1.55 -1.28
CA THR A 94 -0.65 -1.92 -2.69
C THR A 94 -2.05 -2.53 -2.88
N ILE A 95 -2.52 -3.28 -1.87
CA ILE A 95 -3.88 -3.81 -1.80
C ILE A 95 -4.46 -3.59 -0.41
N TYR A 96 -5.79 -3.59 -0.33
CA TYR A 96 -6.55 -3.66 0.90
C TYR A 96 -7.39 -4.94 0.95
N VAL A 97 -7.50 -5.54 2.12
CA VAL A 97 -8.46 -6.60 2.45
C VAL A 97 -9.68 -6.03 3.18
N VAL A 98 -9.82 -4.72 3.16
CA VAL A 98 -10.96 -3.95 3.67
C VAL A 98 -11.48 -3.02 2.59
N ASP A 99 -12.79 -2.79 2.56
CA ASP A 99 -13.40 -1.72 1.76
C ASP A 99 -13.09 -0.38 2.41
N SER A 100 -12.07 0.30 1.93
CA SER A 100 -11.60 1.57 2.49
C SER A 100 -12.59 2.73 2.29
N ALA A 101 -13.49 2.65 1.30
CA ALA A 101 -14.53 3.65 1.09
C ALA A 101 -15.64 3.55 2.13
N ARG A 102 -15.99 2.33 2.55
CA ARG A 102 -17.09 2.03 3.48
C ARG A 102 -16.64 1.63 4.87
N LEU A 103 -15.33 1.46 5.10
CA LEU A 103 -14.72 0.99 6.35
C LEU A 103 -15.33 -0.34 6.82
N LYS A 104 -15.44 -1.29 5.90
CA LYS A 104 -15.97 -2.63 6.15
C LYS A 104 -14.95 -3.68 5.72
N GLU A 105 -14.95 -4.81 6.39
CA GLU A 105 -14.20 -5.98 5.95
C GLU A 105 -14.73 -6.46 4.59
N LEU A 106 -13.82 -6.86 3.72
CA LEU A 106 -14.16 -7.60 2.51
C LEU A 106 -14.42 -9.07 2.86
N PRO A 107 -15.17 -9.80 2.04
CA PRO A 107 -15.27 -11.25 2.19
C PRO A 107 -13.90 -11.92 2.23
N GLU A 108 -13.81 -13.04 2.96
CA GLU A 108 -12.56 -13.81 3.07
C GLU A 108 -12.03 -14.18 1.68
N GLY A 109 -10.74 -13.97 1.48
CA GLY A 109 -10.06 -14.23 0.19
C GLY A 109 -10.21 -13.12 -0.84
N GLU A 110 -10.97 -12.05 -0.55
CA GLU A 110 -11.09 -10.90 -1.43
C GLU A 110 -10.12 -9.78 -1.07
N ALA A 111 -9.74 -9.02 -2.09
CA ALA A 111 -8.96 -7.78 -1.95
C ALA A 111 -9.55 -6.68 -2.83
N SER A 112 -9.06 -5.46 -2.64
CA SER A 112 -9.32 -4.32 -3.53
C SER A 112 -8.03 -3.54 -3.74
N VAL A 113 -7.95 -2.86 -4.88
CA VAL A 113 -7.04 -1.74 -5.04
C VAL A 113 -7.40 -0.64 -4.03
N PRO A 114 -6.44 0.20 -3.58
CA PRO A 114 -6.76 1.38 -2.78
C PRO A 114 -7.85 2.24 -3.44
N HIS A 115 -8.84 2.67 -2.64
CA HIS A 115 -9.87 3.57 -3.15
C HIS A 115 -9.24 4.88 -3.66
N PRO A 116 -9.78 5.54 -4.70
CA PRO A 116 -9.22 6.79 -5.24
C PRO A 116 -8.97 7.88 -4.21
N ALA A 117 -9.78 7.93 -3.14
CA ALA A 117 -9.57 8.87 -2.02
C ALA A 117 -8.21 8.72 -1.32
N PHE A 118 -7.60 7.55 -1.41
CA PHE A 118 -6.36 7.16 -0.73
C PHE A 118 -5.27 6.74 -1.72
N ALA A 119 -5.33 7.21 -2.94
CA ALA A 119 -4.34 6.91 -3.97
C ALA A 119 -3.72 8.20 -4.52
N TRP A 120 -2.39 8.25 -4.56
CA TRP A 120 -1.65 9.28 -5.28
C TRP A 120 -1.96 9.25 -6.78
N ASP A 121 -1.98 8.03 -7.35
CA ASP A 121 -2.39 7.77 -8.72
C ASP A 121 -3.14 6.43 -8.77
N HIS A 122 -4.47 6.49 -8.93
CA HIS A 122 -5.31 5.32 -8.89
C HIS A 122 -5.07 4.37 -10.08
N GLN A 123 -4.72 4.90 -11.26
CA GLN A 123 -4.41 4.06 -12.41
C GLN A 123 -3.10 3.29 -12.20
N MET A 124 -2.08 3.94 -11.67
CA MET A 124 -0.83 3.27 -11.30
C MET A 124 -1.05 2.25 -10.18
N ALA A 125 -1.96 2.52 -9.23
CA ALA A 125 -2.32 1.54 -8.20
C ALA A 125 -2.91 0.26 -8.81
N LYS A 126 -3.81 0.37 -9.78
CA LYS A 126 -4.34 -0.79 -10.53
C LYS A 126 -3.24 -1.56 -11.25
N GLU A 127 -2.31 -0.89 -11.89
CA GLU A 127 -1.16 -1.50 -12.57
C GLU A 127 -0.25 -2.22 -11.59
N SER A 128 -0.02 -1.64 -10.41
CA SER A 128 0.76 -2.24 -9.33
C SER A 128 0.10 -3.51 -8.79
N VAL A 129 -1.22 -3.53 -8.65
CA VAL A 129 -1.95 -4.75 -8.25
C VAL A 129 -1.83 -5.84 -9.31
N ARG A 130 -1.94 -5.51 -10.61
CA ARG A 130 -1.71 -6.48 -11.71
C ARG A 130 -0.26 -6.97 -11.74
N LYS A 131 0.71 -6.09 -11.47
CA LYS A 131 2.12 -6.48 -11.32
C LYS A 131 2.31 -7.47 -10.17
N LEU A 132 1.62 -7.27 -9.04
CA LEU A 132 1.61 -8.21 -7.92
C LEU A 132 0.97 -9.55 -8.32
N ALA A 133 -0.16 -9.53 -9.03
CA ALA A 133 -0.83 -10.74 -9.52
C ALA A 133 0.09 -11.60 -10.41
N ALA A 134 0.88 -10.94 -11.28
CA ALA A 134 1.85 -11.61 -12.16
C ALA A 134 2.98 -12.35 -11.42
N LEU A 135 3.27 -11.98 -10.17
CA LEU A 135 4.22 -12.71 -9.31
C LEU A 135 3.66 -14.04 -8.80
N LYS A 136 2.34 -14.29 -8.93
CA LYS A 136 1.62 -15.49 -8.45
C LYS A 136 1.91 -15.79 -6.98
N PRO A 137 1.70 -14.84 -6.07
CA PRO A 137 1.98 -15.04 -4.66
C PRO A 137 1.03 -16.10 -4.06
N LYS A 138 1.54 -16.81 -3.03
CA LYS A 138 0.75 -17.72 -2.19
C LYS A 138 0.32 -17.07 -0.89
N THR A 139 1.07 -16.10 -0.43
CA THR A 139 0.72 -15.28 0.74
C THR A 139 0.98 -13.83 0.43
N VAL A 140 -0.02 -12.99 0.66
CA VAL A 140 0.08 -11.53 0.52
C VAL A 140 -0.26 -10.89 1.86
N MET A 141 0.67 -10.10 2.37
CA MET A 141 0.54 -9.32 3.60
C MET A 141 0.38 -7.84 3.22
N SER A 142 -0.83 -7.32 3.41
CA SER A 142 -1.12 -5.89 3.22
C SER A 142 -0.86 -5.10 4.50
N GLY A 143 -0.91 -3.77 4.42
CA GLY A 143 -0.82 -2.87 5.59
C GLY A 143 -2.05 -2.96 6.51
N HIS A 144 -3.18 -3.46 6.02
CA HIS A 144 -4.45 -3.51 6.73
C HIS A 144 -5.13 -4.87 6.59
N GLY A 145 -5.55 -5.46 7.74
CA GLY A 145 -6.31 -6.71 7.83
C GLY A 145 -5.47 -7.97 7.81
N GLU A 146 -6.14 -9.10 7.62
CA GLU A 146 -5.51 -10.42 7.66
C GLU A 146 -4.80 -10.75 6.33
N PRO A 147 -3.70 -11.53 6.37
CA PRO A 147 -3.02 -11.95 5.16
C PRO A 147 -3.91 -12.79 4.24
N LEU A 148 -3.88 -12.51 2.94
CA LEU A 148 -4.45 -13.40 1.93
C LEU A 148 -3.57 -14.64 1.78
N ARG A 149 -4.19 -15.83 1.66
CA ARG A 149 -3.49 -17.10 1.50
C ARG A 149 -4.20 -17.94 0.44
N GLY A 150 -3.42 -18.62 -0.40
CA GLY A 150 -3.93 -19.52 -1.44
C GLY A 150 -2.79 -20.13 -2.26
N GLU A 151 -3.07 -21.16 -3.03
CA GLU A 151 -2.07 -21.76 -3.92
C GLU A 151 -1.71 -20.84 -5.10
N ASP A 152 -2.68 -20.02 -5.55
CA ASP A 152 -2.51 -18.98 -6.57
C ASP A 152 -3.50 -17.84 -6.27
N LEU A 153 -2.97 -16.70 -5.87
CA LEU A 153 -3.76 -15.48 -5.59
C LEU A 153 -3.89 -14.56 -6.82
N GLY A 154 -3.28 -14.92 -7.95
CA GLY A 154 -3.34 -14.12 -9.18
C GLY A 154 -4.76 -13.72 -9.57
N PRO A 155 -5.73 -14.66 -9.71
CA PRO A 155 -7.11 -14.32 -10.10
C PRO A 155 -7.82 -13.37 -9.12
N ALA A 156 -7.58 -13.53 -7.80
CA ALA A 156 -8.18 -12.64 -6.80
C ALA A 156 -7.58 -11.22 -6.86
N LEU A 157 -6.29 -11.11 -7.14
CA LEU A 157 -5.59 -9.84 -7.30
C LEU A 157 -5.99 -9.15 -8.62
N GLU A 158 -6.15 -9.88 -9.72
CA GLU A 158 -6.69 -9.32 -10.98
C GLU A 158 -8.10 -8.75 -10.75
N ALA A 159 -8.97 -9.50 -10.07
CA ALA A 159 -10.29 -9.01 -9.70
C ALA A 159 -10.24 -7.78 -8.78
N ALA A 160 -9.25 -7.72 -7.86
CA ALA A 160 -9.03 -6.58 -6.98
C ALA A 160 -8.65 -5.31 -7.76
N ALA A 161 -7.85 -5.43 -8.82
CA ALA A 161 -7.45 -4.32 -9.69
C ALA A 161 -8.62 -3.69 -10.46
N GLU A 162 -9.73 -4.42 -10.63
CA GLU A 162 -10.93 -3.92 -11.33
C GLU A 162 -11.96 -3.24 -10.39
N LYS A 163 -11.74 -3.31 -9.06
CA LYS A 163 -12.59 -2.61 -8.09
C LYS A 163 -12.29 -1.10 -8.12
N TYR A 164 -13.37 -0.26 -8.10
CA TYR A 164 -13.35 1.22 -8.19
C TYR A 164 -12.87 1.77 -9.57
#